data_b2bd01d2df74750605245391b2e8087b
#
_entry.id   b2bd01d2df74750605245391b2e8087b
#
_cell.length_a   1.000
_cell.length_b   1.000
_cell.length_c   1.000
_cell.angle_alpha   90.00
_cell.angle_beta   90.00
_cell.angle_gamma   90.00
#
_symmetry.space_group_name_H-M   'P 1'
#
loop_
_entity.id
_entity.type
_entity.pdbx_description
1 polymer ?
#
loop_
_entity_poly.entity_id
_entity_poly.type
_entity_poly.pdbx_seq_one_letter_code
_entity_poly.pdbx_strand_id
1 'polypeptide(L)'
;MPKFREERIRDNMTEKEKMLAGKIYDPSDKTLDKLRVKAHRLSQMYNDTYDTDAEKRKEIMAELVPDCGQDTYLQGPICFDYGVFTTIGSKCFANFNFTVLDTCPVTIGDNVFFGPNCTIATPMHPCRWQERNMKHKEDGTVYDDEYGKPVEIG
;
A
#
# COMPACT_ATOMS: atom_id res chain seq x y z
N MET A 1 -11.41 18.21 23.79
CA MET A 1 -11.17 16.80 23.43
C MET A 1 -11.07 16.70 21.91
N PRO A 2 -10.08 16.05 21.34
CA PRO A 2 -10.00 15.96 19.90
C PRO A 2 -11.12 15.09 19.36
N LYS A 3 -11.85 15.58 18.34
CA LYS A 3 -12.95 14.91 17.64
C LYS A 3 -12.61 13.48 17.18
N PHE A 4 -11.32 13.20 16.95
CA PHE A 4 -10.82 11.90 16.47
C PHE A 4 -10.95 10.74 17.48
N ARG A 5 -11.04 11.01 18.76
CA ARG A 5 -11.16 9.97 19.79
C ARG A 5 -12.60 9.47 19.94
N GLU A 6 -13.59 10.29 19.61
CA GLU A 6 -15.01 9.92 19.68
C GLU A 6 -15.43 9.07 18.47
N GLU A 7 -14.82 9.26 17.30
CA GLU A 7 -15.11 8.48 16.10
C GLU A 7 -14.65 7.01 16.23
N ARG A 8 -13.56 6.71 16.95
CA ARG A 8 -13.10 5.33 17.19
C ARG A 8 -14.09 4.47 18.01
N ILE A 9 -14.89 5.07 18.88
CA ILE A 9 -15.69 4.34 19.88
C ILE A 9 -17.03 3.84 19.30
N ARG A 10 -17.45 4.31 18.12
CA ARG A 10 -18.75 4.03 17.50
C ARG A 10 -18.72 3.23 16.20
N ASP A 11 -17.55 2.84 15.73
CA ASP A 11 -17.39 2.21 14.42
C ASP A 11 -17.15 0.70 14.59
N ASN A 12 -18.10 -0.13 14.14
CA ASN A 12 -17.96 -1.60 14.11
C ASN A 12 -17.00 -2.07 12.99
N MET A 13 -16.28 -1.16 12.33
CA MET A 13 -15.34 -1.46 11.25
C MET A 13 -14.04 -2.05 11.81
N THR A 14 -13.51 -3.05 11.10
CA THR A 14 -12.14 -3.53 11.29
C THR A 14 -11.13 -2.45 10.92
N GLU A 15 -9.89 -2.55 11.42
CA GLU A 15 -8.83 -1.60 11.06
C GLU A 15 -8.56 -1.59 9.54
N LYS A 16 -8.67 -2.74 8.87
CA LYS A 16 -8.58 -2.83 7.40
C LYS A 16 -9.70 -2.04 6.71
N GLU A 17 -10.95 -2.17 7.15
CA GLU A 17 -12.07 -1.42 6.58
C GLU A 17 -11.92 0.08 6.78
N LYS A 18 -11.44 0.51 7.95
CA LYS A 18 -11.13 1.92 8.23
C LYS A 18 -10.04 2.44 7.29
N MET A 19 -8.95 1.69 7.16
CA MET A 19 -7.84 2.01 6.28
C MET A 19 -8.32 2.24 4.83
N LEU A 20 -9.07 1.29 4.28
CA LEU A 20 -9.58 1.37 2.91
C LEU A 20 -10.61 2.48 2.72
N ALA A 21 -11.33 2.85 3.77
CA ALA A 21 -12.27 3.97 3.76
C ALA A 21 -11.61 5.35 4.00
N GLY A 22 -10.28 5.40 4.14
CA GLY A 22 -9.55 6.64 4.40
C GLY A 22 -9.74 7.22 5.79
N LYS A 23 -10.28 6.43 6.73
CA LYS A 23 -10.46 6.80 8.13
C LYS A 23 -9.19 6.56 8.93
N ILE A 24 -9.12 7.17 10.11
CA ILE A 24 -8.04 6.87 11.07
C ILE A 24 -8.13 5.41 11.51
N TYR A 25 -7.01 4.72 11.37
CA TYR A 25 -6.86 3.31 11.73
C TYR A 25 -5.54 3.07 12.48
N ASP A 26 -5.40 1.89 13.01
CA ASP A 26 -4.20 1.42 13.71
C ASP A 26 -3.36 0.54 12.77
N PRO A 27 -2.22 1.03 12.26
CA PRO A 27 -1.37 0.26 11.35
C PRO A 27 -0.69 -0.95 12.00
N SER A 28 -0.71 -1.07 13.34
CA SER A 28 -0.19 -2.22 14.07
C SER A 28 -1.15 -3.41 14.13
N ASP A 29 -2.32 -3.33 13.46
CA ASP A 29 -3.28 -4.44 13.39
C ASP A 29 -2.63 -5.69 12.78
N LYS A 30 -2.84 -6.84 13.40
CA LYS A 30 -2.21 -8.11 13.02
C LYS A 30 -2.61 -8.60 11.62
N THR A 31 -3.81 -8.26 11.15
CA THR A 31 -4.27 -8.64 9.81
C THR A 31 -3.56 -7.79 8.76
N LEU A 32 -3.45 -6.50 9.01
CA LEU A 32 -2.70 -5.57 8.15
C LEU A 32 -1.22 -5.91 8.12
N ASP A 33 -0.63 -6.21 9.27
CA ASP A 33 0.79 -6.59 9.37
C ASP A 33 1.11 -7.83 8.52
N LYS A 34 0.27 -8.88 8.58
CA LYS A 34 0.44 -10.09 7.76
C LYS A 34 0.39 -9.79 6.25
N LEU A 35 -0.54 -8.94 5.82
CA LEU A 35 -0.64 -8.55 4.41
C LEU A 35 0.59 -7.78 3.95
N ARG A 36 1.05 -6.83 4.77
CA ARG A 36 2.22 -6.01 4.49
C ARG A 36 3.50 -6.85 4.42
N VAL A 37 3.72 -7.73 5.38
CA VAL A 37 4.86 -8.66 5.38
C VAL A 37 4.86 -9.54 4.13
N LYS A 38 3.69 -10.03 3.72
CA LYS A 38 3.57 -10.82 2.47
C LYS A 38 3.96 -9.98 1.25
N ALA A 39 3.45 -8.77 1.12
CA ALA A 39 3.75 -7.89 0.00
C ALA A 39 5.24 -7.51 -0.06
N HIS A 40 5.86 -7.22 1.09
CA HIS A 40 7.30 -6.93 1.16
C HIS A 40 8.14 -8.12 0.72
N ARG A 41 7.77 -9.35 1.11
CA ARG A 41 8.45 -10.57 0.64
C ARG A 41 8.31 -10.76 -0.87
N LEU A 42 7.11 -10.59 -1.41
CA LEU A 42 6.88 -10.70 -2.85
C LEU A 42 7.63 -9.63 -3.64
N SER A 43 7.67 -8.39 -3.14
CA SER A 43 8.49 -7.32 -3.72
C SER A 43 9.96 -7.70 -3.74
N GLN A 44 10.49 -8.24 -2.63
CA GLN A 44 11.88 -8.71 -2.58
C GLN A 44 12.12 -9.85 -3.56
N MET A 45 11.23 -10.85 -3.62
CA MET A 45 11.36 -11.96 -4.57
C MET A 45 11.36 -11.48 -6.03
N TYR A 46 10.54 -10.47 -6.35
CA TYR A 46 10.54 -9.83 -7.66
C TYR A 46 11.88 -9.16 -7.95
N ASN A 47 12.40 -8.40 -7.01
CA ASN A 47 13.64 -7.65 -7.14
C ASN A 47 14.88 -8.55 -7.23
N ASP A 48 14.79 -9.80 -6.75
CA ASP A 48 15.84 -10.82 -6.85
C ASP A 48 15.81 -11.57 -8.21
N THR A 49 14.89 -11.22 -9.12
CA THR A 49 14.84 -11.80 -10.48
C THR A 49 15.70 -11.02 -11.46
N TYR A 50 16.08 -11.68 -12.55
CA TYR A 50 16.68 -11.01 -13.70
C TYR A 50 15.60 -10.58 -14.72
N ASP A 51 15.94 -9.66 -15.60
CA ASP A 51 15.02 -9.18 -16.66
C ASP A 51 14.58 -10.32 -17.62
N THR A 52 15.37 -11.38 -17.69
CA THR A 52 15.07 -12.59 -18.47
C THR A 52 14.10 -13.56 -17.81
N ASP A 53 13.77 -13.35 -16.53
CA ASP A 53 12.91 -14.24 -15.74
C ASP A 53 11.42 -13.88 -15.86
N ALA A 54 10.94 -13.64 -17.08
CA ALA A 54 9.61 -13.10 -17.36
C ALA A 54 8.46 -13.89 -16.70
N GLU A 55 8.49 -15.23 -16.81
CA GLU A 55 7.44 -16.08 -16.23
C GLU A 55 7.43 -16.00 -14.69
N LYS A 56 8.59 -16.05 -14.06
CA LYS A 56 8.71 -15.91 -12.61
C LYS A 56 8.22 -14.55 -12.12
N ARG A 57 8.56 -13.46 -12.83
CA ARG A 57 8.05 -12.12 -12.54
C ARG A 57 6.52 -12.07 -12.64
N LYS A 58 5.97 -12.70 -13.68
CA LYS A 58 4.52 -12.78 -13.87
C LYS A 58 3.81 -13.52 -12.75
N GLU A 59 4.36 -14.66 -12.31
CA GLU A 59 3.82 -15.41 -11.16
C GLU A 59 3.84 -14.58 -9.87
N ILE A 60 4.95 -13.89 -9.59
CA ILE A 60 5.07 -13.04 -8.40
C ILE A 60 4.07 -11.87 -8.48
N MET A 61 3.96 -11.22 -9.64
CA MET A 61 3.03 -10.11 -9.83
C MET A 61 1.57 -10.54 -9.67
N ALA A 62 1.20 -11.72 -10.16
CA ALA A 62 -0.16 -12.26 -9.99
C ALA A 62 -0.54 -12.46 -8.50
N GLU A 63 0.44 -12.65 -7.62
CA GLU A 63 0.22 -12.76 -6.19
C GLU A 63 0.33 -11.42 -5.45
N LEU A 64 1.26 -10.55 -5.90
CA LEU A 64 1.51 -9.24 -5.29
C LEU A 64 0.43 -8.21 -5.67
N VAL A 65 0.14 -8.09 -6.97
CA VAL A 65 -0.86 -7.17 -7.53
C VAL A 65 -1.81 -7.99 -8.41
N PRO A 66 -2.77 -8.71 -7.80
CA PRO A 66 -3.67 -9.61 -8.55
C PRO A 66 -4.48 -8.90 -9.65
N ASP A 67 -4.76 -7.61 -9.45
CA ASP A 67 -5.51 -6.78 -10.40
C ASP A 67 -4.54 -5.97 -11.28
N CYS A 68 -3.70 -6.70 -12.04
CA CYS A 68 -2.75 -6.14 -12.98
C CYS A 68 -3.11 -6.56 -14.41
N GLY A 69 -3.27 -5.58 -15.29
CA GLY A 69 -3.66 -5.77 -16.68
C GLY A 69 -2.55 -6.42 -17.54
N GLN A 70 -2.94 -6.85 -18.73
CA GLN A 70 -2.03 -7.52 -19.68
C GLN A 70 -0.98 -6.56 -20.25
N ASP A 71 0.17 -7.10 -20.62
CA ASP A 71 1.27 -6.35 -21.23
C ASP A 71 1.82 -5.20 -20.36
N THR A 72 1.55 -5.24 -19.06
CA THR A 72 2.13 -4.31 -18.07
C THR A 72 3.46 -4.86 -17.58
N TYR A 73 4.48 -4.02 -17.55
CA TYR A 73 5.83 -4.38 -17.13
C TYR A 73 6.40 -3.39 -16.12
N LEU A 74 6.88 -3.93 -15.01
CA LEU A 74 7.60 -3.18 -14.00
C LEU A 74 9.08 -3.56 -14.06
N GLN A 75 9.96 -2.59 -14.34
CA GLN A 75 11.40 -2.83 -14.49
C GLN A 75 12.02 -3.36 -13.20
N GLY A 76 11.60 -2.80 -12.07
CA GLY A 76 12.21 -3.06 -10.76
C GLY A 76 13.50 -2.26 -10.54
N PRO A 77 13.98 -2.16 -9.29
CA PRO A 77 13.29 -2.64 -8.08
C PRO A 77 11.89 -2.03 -7.88
N ILE A 78 11.00 -2.83 -7.31
CA ILE A 78 9.65 -2.38 -6.91
C ILE A 78 9.48 -2.49 -5.40
N CYS A 79 8.59 -1.69 -4.85
CA CYS A 79 8.22 -1.75 -3.44
C CYS A 79 6.71 -1.48 -3.29
N PHE A 80 5.99 -2.41 -2.68
CA PHE A 80 4.57 -2.25 -2.37
C PHE A 80 4.33 -2.46 -0.89
N ASP A 81 3.48 -1.63 -0.27
CA ASP A 81 3.04 -1.88 1.10
C ASP A 81 2.11 -3.09 1.17
N TYR A 82 1.12 -3.15 0.29
CA TYR A 82 0.15 -4.25 0.25
C TYR A 82 0.04 -4.91 -1.12
N GLY A 83 0.12 -4.15 -2.20
CA GLY A 83 -0.06 -4.60 -3.57
C GLY A 83 -1.50 -4.96 -3.92
N VAL A 84 -2.17 -5.69 -3.04
CA VAL A 84 -3.57 -6.14 -3.20
C VAL A 84 -4.59 -5.00 -3.19
N PHE A 85 -4.21 -3.80 -2.83
CA PHE A 85 -5.08 -2.61 -2.89
C PHE A 85 -4.74 -1.70 -4.06
N THR A 86 -3.89 -2.18 -4.96
CA THR A 86 -3.50 -1.50 -6.19
C THR A 86 -4.10 -2.22 -7.39
N THR A 87 -4.77 -1.48 -8.27
CA THR A 87 -5.17 -1.91 -9.60
C THR A 87 -4.27 -1.24 -10.62
N ILE A 88 -3.71 -2.01 -11.53
CA ILE A 88 -2.89 -1.49 -12.65
C ILE A 88 -3.53 -1.93 -13.96
N GLY A 89 -3.79 -0.99 -14.84
CA GLY A 89 -4.33 -1.25 -16.17
C GLY A 89 -3.37 -2.01 -17.08
N SER A 90 -3.78 -2.21 -18.32
CA SER A 90 -3.00 -2.90 -19.35
C SER A 90 -2.01 -1.97 -20.03
N LYS A 91 -0.91 -2.54 -20.56
CA LYS A 91 0.11 -1.82 -21.33
C LYS A 91 0.75 -0.66 -20.57
N CYS A 92 0.88 -0.81 -19.25
CA CYS A 92 1.57 0.14 -18.41
C CYS A 92 3.05 -0.22 -18.31
N PHE A 93 3.86 0.78 -18.03
CA PHE A 93 5.28 0.62 -17.77
C PHE A 93 5.70 1.43 -16.56
N ALA A 94 6.45 0.80 -15.65
CA ALA A 94 7.13 1.52 -14.58
C ALA A 94 8.64 1.25 -14.64
N ASN A 95 9.40 2.32 -14.63
CA ASN A 95 10.86 2.26 -14.66
C ASN A 95 11.43 1.95 -13.27
N PHE A 96 12.75 2.05 -13.09
CA PHE A 96 13.45 1.70 -11.86
C PHE A 96 12.92 2.41 -10.61
N ASN A 97 12.94 1.71 -9.48
CA ASN A 97 12.58 2.22 -8.16
C ASN A 97 11.13 2.74 -8.10
N PHE A 98 10.19 1.90 -8.53
CA PHE A 98 8.77 2.19 -8.43
C PHE A 98 8.23 1.78 -7.06
N THR A 99 7.69 2.73 -6.31
CA THR A 99 7.18 2.53 -4.96
C THR A 99 5.69 2.88 -4.88
N VAL A 100 4.89 1.99 -4.28
CA VAL A 100 3.47 2.20 -4.06
C VAL A 100 3.13 1.90 -2.60
N LEU A 101 2.74 2.93 -1.86
CA LEU A 101 2.24 2.82 -0.50
C LEU A 101 0.70 2.85 -0.56
N ASP A 102 0.12 1.67 -0.76
CA ASP A 102 -1.31 1.49 -1.03
C ASP A 102 -2.11 1.15 0.23
N THR A 103 -2.04 2.01 1.23
CA THR A 103 -2.91 1.91 2.42
C THR A 103 -4.36 2.27 2.08
N CYS A 104 -4.60 3.18 1.14
CA CYS A 104 -5.88 3.36 0.46
C CYS A 104 -5.76 2.87 -0.99
N PRO A 105 -6.88 2.61 -1.66
CA PRO A 105 -6.86 2.13 -3.04
C PRO A 105 -6.04 3.01 -3.98
N VAL A 106 -5.22 2.38 -4.81
CA VAL A 106 -4.50 3.00 -5.93
C VAL A 106 -5.05 2.41 -7.22
N THR A 107 -5.52 3.26 -8.11
CA THR A 107 -6.01 2.85 -9.44
C THR A 107 -5.16 3.51 -10.52
N ILE A 108 -4.53 2.70 -11.34
CA ILE A 108 -3.73 3.14 -12.49
C ILE A 108 -4.44 2.65 -13.75
N GLY A 109 -4.78 3.58 -14.64
CA GLY A 109 -5.44 3.25 -15.91
C GLY A 109 -4.53 2.56 -16.92
N ASP A 110 -5.03 2.36 -18.12
CA ASP A 110 -4.27 1.74 -19.21
C ASP A 110 -3.23 2.71 -19.81
N ASN A 111 -2.15 2.14 -20.37
CA ASN A 111 -1.11 2.88 -21.11
C ASN A 111 -0.39 3.97 -20.27
N VAL A 112 -0.36 3.84 -18.96
CA VAL A 112 0.35 4.77 -18.08
C VAL A 112 1.83 4.39 -17.99
N PHE A 113 2.71 5.38 -18.16
CA PHE A 113 4.16 5.19 -18.09
C PHE A 113 4.75 6.02 -16.96
N PHE A 114 5.47 5.35 -16.07
CA PHE A 114 6.20 5.99 -14.97
C PHE A 114 7.69 6.03 -15.26
N GLY A 115 8.30 7.20 -15.09
CA GLY A 115 9.75 7.35 -15.08
C GLY A 115 10.39 6.73 -13.83
N PRO A 116 11.72 6.72 -13.74
CA PRO A 116 12.42 6.17 -12.58
C PRO A 116 12.16 6.98 -11.32
N ASN A 117 12.28 6.31 -10.15
CA ASN A 117 12.11 6.91 -8.82
C ASN A 117 10.71 7.50 -8.59
N CYS A 118 9.68 6.88 -9.15
CA CYS A 118 8.31 7.32 -8.97
C CYS A 118 7.73 6.69 -7.70
N THR A 119 7.09 7.52 -6.86
CA THR A 119 6.41 7.08 -5.65
C THR A 119 4.95 7.52 -5.67
N ILE A 120 4.05 6.57 -5.44
CA ILE A 120 2.64 6.82 -5.16
C ILE A 120 2.43 6.54 -3.68
N ALA A 121 1.98 7.54 -2.92
CA ALA A 121 1.79 7.41 -1.48
C ALA A 121 0.39 7.86 -1.10
N THR A 122 -0.42 6.93 -0.62
CA THR A 122 -1.77 7.19 -0.11
C THR A 122 -1.81 7.51 1.39
N PRO A 123 -0.87 6.99 2.25
CA PRO A 123 -0.91 7.22 3.68
C PRO A 123 -0.62 8.66 4.06
N MET A 124 -1.29 9.09 5.12
CA MET A 124 -1.13 10.40 5.75
C MET A 124 -1.12 10.23 7.26
N HIS A 125 -0.37 11.09 7.93
CA HIS A 125 -0.37 11.19 9.38
C HIS A 125 -0.93 12.54 9.85
N PRO A 126 -1.48 12.63 11.06
CA PRO A 126 -1.90 13.91 11.62
C PRO A 126 -0.76 14.95 11.61
N CYS A 127 -1.07 16.17 11.20
CA CYS A 127 -0.07 17.25 11.16
C CYS A 127 0.36 17.71 12.55
N ARG A 128 -0.53 17.62 13.55
CA ARG A 128 -0.22 17.98 14.92
C ARG A 128 0.61 16.88 15.57
N TRP A 129 1.75 17.23 16.16
CA TRP A 129 2.65 16.25 16.76
C TRP A 129 1.99 15.47 17.91
N GLN A 130 1.08 16.09 18.69
CA GLN A 130 0.35 15.43 19.77
C GLN A 130 -0.56 14.29 19.29
N GLU A 131 -1.02 14.37 18.06
CA GLU A 131 -1.88 13.36 17.40
C GLU A 131 -1.05 12.33 16.64
N ARG A 132 0.06 12.77 16.04
CA ARG A 132 0.95 11.95 15.21
C ARG A 132 1.89 11.05 16.02
N ASN A 133 2.33 11.53 17.19
CA ASN A 133 3.32 10.78 17.97
C ASN A 133 2.81 9.40 18.37
N MET A 134 3.74 8.46 18.47
CA MET A 134 3.46 7.10 18.91
C MET A 134 2.81 7.08 20.28
N LYS A 135 1.87 6.17 20.44
CA LYS A 135 1.04 5.94 21.64
C LYS A 135 1.22 4.50 22.10
N HIS A 136 0.85 4.24 23.34
CA HIS A 136 0.87 2.89 23.90
C HIS A 136 -0.57 2.45 24.20
N LYS A 137 -0.86 1.18 23.87
CA LYS A 137 -2.05 0.48 24.33
C LYS A 137 -1.85 -0.03 25.76
N GLU A 138 -2.91 -0.49 26.41
CA GLU A 138 -2.84 -1.08 27.76
C GLU A 138 -1.92 -2.31 27.83
N ASP A 139 -1.82 -3.07 26.74
CA ASP A 139 -0.95 -4.23 26.62
C ASP A 139 0.52 -3.89 26.29
N GLY A 140 0.86 -2.58 26.24
CA GLY A 140 2.20 -2.10 25.92
C GLY A 140 2.52 -2.00 24.42
N THR A 141 1.62 -2.42 23.54
CA THR A 141 1.80 -2.31 22.09
C THR A 141 1.87 -0.83 21.67
N VAL A 142 2.89 -0.50 20.90
CA VAL A 142 3.07 0.84 20.34
C VAL A 142 2.27 0.96 19.03
N TYR A 143 1.59 2.09 18.87
CA TYR A 143 0.86 2.40 17.64
C TYR A 143 0.86 3.91 17.38
N ASP A 144 0.52 4.30 16.18
CA ASP A 144 0.25 5.68 15.79
C ASP A 144 -1.10 5.78 15.08
N ASP A 145 -1.53 6.99 14.77
CA ASP A 145 -2.71 7.25 13.96
C ASP A 145 -2.28 7.47 12.51
N GLU A 146 -2.84 6.67 11.62
CA GLU A 146 -2.67 6.80 10.18
C GLU A 146 -4.04 6.86 9.52
N TYR A 147 -4.12 7.57 8.42
CA TYR A 147 -5.28 7.64 7.52
C TYR A 147 -4.78 7.82 6.09
N GLY A 148 -5.66 7.82 5.11
CA GLY A 148 -5.19 7.99 3.74
C GLY A 148 -6.26 8.54 2.80
N LYS A 149 -5.86 8.69 1.55
CA LYS A 149 -6.74 9.02 0.45
C LYS A 149 -6.42 8.15 -0.75
N PRO A 150 -7.44 7.66 -1.47
CA PRO A 150 -7.20 6.94 -2.71
C PRO A 150 -6.51 7.83 -3.74
N VAL A 151 -5.78 7.20 -4.65
CA VAL A 151 -5.11 7.85 -5.78
C VAL A 151 -5.55 7.20 -7.07
N GLU A 152 -5.95 8.01 -8.04
CA GLU A 152 -6.32 7.58 -9.39
C GLU A 152 -5.41 8.27 -10.40
N ILE A 153 -4.87 7.50 -11.36
CA ILE A 153 -3.97 7.94 -12.42
C ILE A 153 -4.46 7.34 -13.73
N GLY A 154 -4.70 8.16 -14.71
CA GLY A 154 -5.21 7.72 -16.01
C GLY A 154 -4.76 8.55 -17.17
#